data_a0aeff4a7ee5ce69eeeb33807e5e0562
#
_entry.id   a0aeff4a7ee5ce69eeeb33807e5e0562
#
_cell.length_a   1.000
_cell.length_b   1.000
_cell.length_c   1.000
_cell.angle_alpha   90.00
_cell.angle_beta   90.00
_cell.angle_gamma   90.00
#
_symmetry.space_group_name_H-M   'P 1'
#
loop_
_entity.id
_entity.type
_entity.pdbx_description
1 polymer ?
#
loop_
_entity_poly.entity_id
_entity_poly.type
_entity_poly.pdbx_seq_one_letter_code
_entity_poly.pdbx_strand_id
1 'polypeptide(L)'
;MFSAQMAITGFDPDLAHAIAGERGRQEDHIELIASENYASPRVLEAQGSVLTNKYAEGYPGKRYYGGCEFVDIAESLAIERAKQLFGAAYANVQPHSGSQANAAVYFALLNPGDTILGMSLDHGGHLTHGAKVNFSGKFFKAVQYGIVAETGILDYDQVERLAHEHRPKMIVAGFSAYSRVIDWARFRAIADSIGAYLFVDMAHVAGLIASGVYPNPVPFADVVTTTTHKTLRGPRGGLILARPHADLHKKFNSMVFPGIQGGPLMHVIAAKAVAFLEALQPEFKLYSAQVVANARAMTSVLQQRGYKIVSGGTDNHLFLLDLIDKNITGKDADAALGRAHITVNKNAVPNDPRPPSISSGLRIGTPAVTTRGFKEPETQQLAHWIADVLDHLGDETKLERVRAEVMALCRRFPVYG
;
A
#
# COMPACT_ATOMS: atom_id res chain seq x y z
N MET A 1 31.18 -2.18 -26.77
CA MET A 1 30.03 -1.35 -27.17
C MET A 1 28.77 -2.17 -26.98
N PHE A 2 27.70 -1.60 -26.46
CA PHE A 2 26.46 -2.36 -26.21
C PHE A 2 25.73 -2.65 -27.53
N SER A 3 25.09 -3.82 -27.59
CA SER A 3 24.23 -4.25 -28.69
C SER A 3 22.79 -4.39 -28.19
N ALA A 4 21.81 -4.09 -29.03
CA ALA A 4 20.40 -4.28 -28.71
C ALA A 4 19.99 -5.75 -28.45
N GLN A 5 20.85 -6.70 -28.86
CA GLN A 5 20.65 -8.14 -28.63
C GLN A 5 21.25 -8.64 -27.32
N MET A 6 21.90 -7.76 -26.54
CA MET A 6 22.38 -8.13 -25.21
C MET A 6 21.19 -8.40 -24.28
N ALA A 7 21.05 -9.63 -23.84
CA ALA A 7 20.00 -10.10 -22.96
C ALA A 7 20.59 -10.76 -21.72
N ILE A 8 19.83 -10.78 -20.62
CA ILE A 8 20.22 -11.48 -19.38
C ILE A 8 20.38 -12.96 -19.67
N THR A 9 19.45 -13.54 -20.45
CA THR A 9 19.50 -14.95 -20.87
C THR A 9 20.77 -15.21 -21.69
N GLY A 10 21.56 -16.18 -21.24
CA GLY A 10 22.86 -16.52 -21.83
C GLY A 10 24.06 -15.75 -21.26
N PHE A 11 23.83 -14.64 -20.56
CA PHE A 11 24.88 -13.89 -19.85
C PHE A 11 24.89 -14.21 -18.35
N ASP A 12 23.72 -14.20 -17.72
CA ASP A 12 23.51 -14.53 -16.31
C ASP A 12 22.34 -15.53 -16.21
N PRO A 13 22.59 -16.83 -16.37
CA PRO A 13 21.55 -17.85 -16.37
C PRO A 13 20.84 -17.98 -15.02
N ASP A 14 21.52 -17.73 -13.90
CA ASP A 14 20.94 -17.84 -12.57
C ASP A 14 19.91 -16.71 -12.34
N LEU A 15 20.24 -15.48 -12.72
CA LEU A 15 19.32 -14.37 -12.65
C LEU A 15 18.16 -14.53 -13.64
N ALA A 16 18.44 -14.99 -14.86
CA ALA A 16 17.40 -15.27 -15.84
C ALA A 16 16.41 -16.33 -15.34
N HIS A 17 16.92 -17.39 -14.69
CA HIS A 17 16.10 -18.43 -14.06
C HIS A 17 15.24 -17.86 -12.91
N ALA A 18 15.80 -17.01 -12.04
CA ALA A 18 15.08 -16.39 -10.95
C ALA A 18 13.91 -15.51 -11.46
N ILE A 19 14.15 -14.70 -12.50
CA ILE A 19 13.10 -13.84 -13.11
C ILE A 19 12.02 -14.71 -13.76
N ALA A 20 12.40 -15.75 -14.48
CA ALA A 20 11.43 -16.67 -15.11
C ALA A 20 10.63 -17.45 -14.05
N GLY A 21 11.28 -17.87 -12.96
CA GLY A 21 10.64 -18.53 -11.83
C GLY A 21 9.59 -17.64 -11.14
N GLU A 22 9.93 -16.36 -10.88
CA GLU A 22 8.98 -15.41 -10.28
C GLU A 22 7.81 -15.12 -11.23
N ARG A 23 8.06 -15.00 -12.54
CA ARG A 23 6.98 -14.88 -13.53
C ARG A 23 6.05 -16.09 -13.49
N GLY A 24 6.58 -17.30 -13.45
CA GLY A 24 5.79 -18.53 -13.30
C GLY A 24 4.99 -18.56 -12.00
N ARG A 25 5.60 -18.15 -10.88
CA ARG A 25 4.91 -18.05 -9.61
C ARG A 25 3.73 -17.08 -9.69
N GLN A 26 3.91 -15.90 -10.28
CA GLN A 26 2.83 -14.92 -10.44
C GLN A 26 1.69 -15.44 -11.34
N GLU A 27 1.98 -16.27 -12.33
CA GLU A 27 0.96 -16.92 -13.16
C GLU A 27 0.21 -18.04 -12.42
N ASP A 28 0.91 -18.87 -11.64
CA ASP A 28 0.37 -20.10 -11.05
C ASP A 28 -0.21 -19.91 -9.63
N HIS A 29 0.09 -18.78 -8.96
CA HIS A 29 -0.40 -18.48 -7.63
C HIS A 29 -1.46 -17.38 -7.65
N ILE A 30 -2.37 -17.43 -6.68
CA ILE A 30 -3.32 -16.34 -6.41
C ILE A 30 -2.71 -15.42 -5.36
N GLU A 31 -2.46 -14.16 -5.74
CA GLU A 31 -1.86 -13.15 -4.88
C GLU A 31 -2.92 -12.39 -4.08
N LEU A 32 -2.89 -12.52 -2.75
CA LEU A 32 -3.79 -11.86 -1.82
C LEU A 32 -3.08 -10.97 -0.78
N ILE A 33 -1.78 -10.74 -0.93
CA ILE A 33 -1.10 -9.73 -0.11
C ILE A 33 -1.68 -8.37 -0.45
N ALA A 34 -2.31 -7.71 0.53
CA ALA A 34 -3.07 -6.47 0.34
C ALA A 34 -2.26 -5.28 -0.19
N SER A 35 -0.93 -5.34 -0.08
CA SER A 35 0.01 -4.32 -0.56
C SER A 35 0.66 -4.65 -1.92
N GLU A 36 0.22 -5.72 -2.58
CA GLU A 36 0.73 -6.13 -3.89
C GLU A 36 -0.30 -5.93 -5.00
N ASN A 37 0.21 -5.74 -6.21
CA ASN A 37 -0.58 -5.59 -7.43
C ASN A 37 0.32 -5.87 -8.64
N TYR A 38 -0.30 -6.07 -9.81
CA TYR A 38 0.41 -6.24 -11.07
C TYR A 38 0.45 -4.92 -11.83
N ALA A 39 1.66 -4.42 -12.11
CA ALA A 39 1.85 -3.24 -12.95
C ALA A 39 1.54 -3.57 -14.42
N SER A 40 0.96 -2.61 -15.15
CA SER A 40 0.66 -2.79 -16.56
C SER A 40 1.94 -2.92 -17.41
N PRO A 41 1.86 -3.54 -18.61
CA PRO A 41 3.00 -3.59 -19.52
C PRO A 41 3.59 -2.20 -19.85
N ARG A 42 2.74 -1.15 -19.95
CA ARG A 42 3.20 0.23 -20.17
C ARG A 42 4.01 0.78 -18.99
N VAL A 43 3.62 0.45 -17.77
CA VAL A 43 4.38 0.81 -16.57
C VAL A 43 5.73 0.11 -16.56
N LEU A 44 5.77 -1.19 -16.91
CA LEU A 44 7.01 -1.96 -17.01
C LEU A 44 7.93 -1.45 -18.14
N GLU A 45 7.37 -1.06 -19.28
CA GLU A 45 8.12 -0.45 -20.39
C GLU A 45 8.78 0.87 -19.97
N ALA A 46 8.04 1.76 -19.30
CA ALA A 46 8.58 3.01 -18.79
C ALA A 46 9.69 2.77 -17.76
N GLN A 47 9.51 1.77 -16.89
CA GLN A 47 10.46 1.35 -15.87
C GLN A 47 11.78 0.86 -16.47
N GLY A 48 11.74 0.13 -17.59
CA GLY A 48 12.89 -0.37 -18.33
C GLY A 48 13.48 0.60 -19.35
N SER A 49 13.04 1.87 -19.37
CA SER A 49 13.45 2.85 -20.36
C SER A 49 14.86 3.42 -20.13
N VAL A 50 15.41 4.05 -21.17
CA VAL A 50 16.73 4.75 -21.13
C VAL A 50 16.78 5.93 -20.15
N LEU A 51 15.64 6.36 -19.60
CA LEU A 51 15.59 7.41 -18.58
C LEU A 51 16.34 7.03 -17.30
N THR A 52 16.63 5.74 -17.08
CA THR A 52 17.49 5.27 -15.98
C THR A 52 18.90 5.85 -16.05
N ASN A 53 19.38 6.26 -17.24
CA ASN A 53 20.72 6.79 -17.45
C ASN A 53 20.87 8.27 -17.07
N LYS A 54 19.75 8.98 -16.87
CA LYS A 54 19.79 10.45 -16.71
C LYS A 54 19.85 10.88 -15.26
N TYR A 55 20.90 11.62 -14.91
CA TYR A 55 21.04 12.28 -13.61
C TYR A 55 20.34 13.63 -13.61
N ALA A 56 19.34 13.85 -12.74
CA ALA A 56 18.42 14.99 -12.81
C ALA A 56 18.16 15.64 -11.44
N GLU A 57 19.20 15.90 -10.64
CA GLU A 57 19.07 16.61 -9.36
C GLU A 57 18.40 17.97 -9.54
N GLY A 58 17.57 18.35 -8.59
CA GLY A 58 16.71 19.51 -8.65
C GLY A 58 15.29 19.16 -9.10
N TYR A 59 14.62 20.11 -9.73
CA TYR A 59 13.21 19.99 -10.14
C TYR A 59 13.03 20.47 -11.58
N PRO A 60 11.92 20.18 -12.27
CA PRO A 60 11.68 20.65 -13.64
C PRO A 60 11.93 22.15 -13.81
N GLY A 61 12.74 22.51 -14.82
CA GLY A 61 13.17 23.88 -15.09
C GLY A 61 14.21 24.46 -14.11
N LYS A 62 14.61 23.71 -13.08
CA LYS A 62 15.59 24.10 -12.04
C LYS A 62 16.50 22.94 -11.71
N ARG A 63 17.20 22.39 -12.71
CA ARG A 63 18.13 21.27 -12.54
C ARG A 63 19.55 21.75 -12.29
N TYR A 64 20.32 20.93 -11.61
CA TYR A 64 21.75 21.15 -11.40
C TYR A 64 22.60 20.65 -12.58
N TYR A 65 22.03 19.86 -13.49
CA TYR A 65 22.72 19.26 -14.64
C TYR A 65 22.01 19.62 -15.95
N GLY A 66 22.79 19.68 -17.03
CA GLY A 66 22.26 19.89 -18.41
C GLY A 66 21.60 18.63 -18.98
N GLY A 67 20.93 18.77 -20.12
CA GLY A 67 20.28 17.65 -20.84
C GLY A 67 19.05 17.10 -20.16
N CYS A 68 18.30 17.93 -19.44
CA CYS A 68 17.12 17.51 -18.69
C CYS A 68 15.79 17.84 -19.37
N GLU A 69 15.81 18.37 -20.57
CA GLU A 69 14.62 18.84 -21.29
C GLU A 69 13.53 17.78 -21.43
N PHE A 70 13.90 16.52 -21.67
CA PHE A 70 12.94 15.42 -21.82
C PHE A 70 12.51 14.80 -20.48
N VAL A 71 13.42 14.70 -19.52
CA VAL A 71 13.05 14.21 -18.17
C VAL A 71 12.20 15.21 -17.42
N ASP A 72 12.34 16.50 -17.70
CA ASP A 72 11.46 17.56 -17.20
C ASP A 72 10.02 17.37 -17.69
N ILE A 73 9.83 16.95 -18.93
CA ILE A 73 8.51 16.59 -19.46
C ILE A 73 7.92 15.43 -18.69
N ALA A 74 8.69 14.35 -18.49
CA ALA A 74 8.23 13.16 -17.76
C ALA A 74 7.83 13.48 -16.30
N GLU A 75 8.65 14.25 -15.58
CA GLU A 75 8.36 14.63 -14.20
C GLU A 75 7.18 15.60 -14.12
N SER A 76 7.10 16.59 -15.02
CA SER A 76 5.97 17.52 -15.07
C SER A 76 4.64 16.79 -15.33
N LEU A 77 4.62 15.82 -16.25
CA LEU A 77 3.44 14.97 -16.50
C LEU A 77 3.04 14.19 -15.23
N ALA A 78 4.00 13.61 -14.52
CA ALA A 78 3.71 12.88 -13.28
C ALA A 78 3.14 13.82 -12.21
N ILE A 79 3.69 15.01 -12.03
CA ILE A 79 3.23 16.01 -11.08
C ILE A 79 1.79 16.45 -11.41
N GLU A 80 1.52 16.87 -12.65
CA GLU A 80 0.20 17.38 -13.02
C GLU A 80 -0.88 16.29 -12.96
N ARG A 81 -0.57 15.05 -13.39
CA ARG A 81 -1.48 13.92 -13.28
C ARG A 81 -1.77 13.55 -11.82
N ALA A 82 -0.77 13.58 -10.93
CA ALA A 82 -0.97 13.36 -9.52
C ALA A 82 -1.87 14.43 -8.88
N LYS A 83 -1.65 15.70 -9.21
CA LYS A 83 -2.50 16.81 -8.75
C LYS A 83 -3.94 16.66 -9.22
N GLN A 84 -4.15 16.33 -10.49
CA GLN A 84 -5.47 16.09 -11.07
C GLN A 84 -6.17 14.91 -10.40
N LEU A 85 -5.44 13.80 -10.21
CA LEU A 85 -5.97 12.54 -9.69
C LEU A 85 -6.51 12.67 -8.26
N PHE A 86 -5.83 13.45 -7.43
CA PHE A 86 -6.17 13.60 -6.01
C PHE A 86 -6.77 14.96 -5.64
N GLY A 87 -6.93 15.87 -6.59
CA GLY A 87 -7.40 17.24 -6.30
C GLY A 87 -6.42 18.03 -5.44
N ALA A 88 -5.12 17.77 -5.57
CA ALA A 88 -4.08 18.41 -4.77
C ALA A 88 -3.52 19.66 -5.46
N ALA A 89 -3.14 20.67 -4.68
CA ALA A 89 -2.45 21.86 -5.19
C ALA A 89 -0.95 21.63 -5.42
N TYR A 90 -0.39 20.65 -4.73
CA TYR A 90 1.02 20.31 -4.76
C TYR A 90 1.22 18.80 -4.88
N ALA A 91 2.22 18.40 -5.65
CA ALA A 91 2.71 17.03 -5.74
C ALA A 91 4.24 17.02 -5.86
N ASN A 92 4.90 16.13 -5.10
CA ASN A 92 6.30 15.77 -5.30
C ASN A 92 6.38 14.28 -5.61
N VAL A 93 6.85 13.95 -6.81
CA VAL A 93 6.88 12.58 -7.34
C VAL A 93 8.26 11.92 -7.20
N GLN A 94 9.23 12.60 -6.61
CA GLN A 94 10.61 12.12 -6.48
C GLN A 94 10.85 11.11 -5.34
N PRO A 95 10.05 11.00 -4.25
CA PRO A 95 10.33 10.00 -3.22
C PRO A 95 10.47 8.59 -3.79
N HIS A 96 11.59 7.91 -3.45
CA HIS A 96 11.90 6.56 -3.95
C HIS A 96 10.97 5.50 -3.37
N SER A 97 10.41 5.76 -2.19
CA SER A 97 9.46 4.87 -1.50
C SER A 97 8.48 5.66 -0.64
N GLY A 98 7.40 5.01 -0.17
CA GLY A 98 6.51 5.60 0.82
C GLY A 98 7.22 5.95 2.13
N SER A 99 8.15 5.12 2.59
CA SER A 99 8.93 5.40 3.79
C SER A 99 9.80 6.65 3.66
N GLN A 100 10.39 6.90 2.48
CA GLN A 100 11.15 8.13 2.21
C GLN A 100 10.24 9.35 2.06
N ALA A 101 9.07 9.20 1.47
CA ALA A 101 8.06 10.25 1.46
C ALA A 101 7.65 10.65 2.88
N ASN A 102 7.40 9.66 3.74
CA ASN A 102 7.07 9.89 5.14
C ASN A 102 8.25 10.55 5.89
N ALA A 103 9.48 10.07 5.68
CA ALA A 103 10.67 10.68 6.29
C ALA A 103 10.83 12.15 5.88
N ALA A 104 10.64 12.47 4.59
CA ALA A 104 10.69 13.85 4.10
C ALA A 104 9.66 14.75 4.82
N VAL A 105 8.43 14.25 5.00
CA VAL A 105 7.38 14.99 5.71
C VAL A 105 7.75 15.23 7.18
N TYR A 106 8.20 14.19 7.87
CA TYR A 106 8.62 14.32 9.28
C TYR A 106 9.74 15.34 9.44
N PHE A 107 10.85 15.21 8.71
CA PHE A 107 12.00 16.10 8.82
C PHE A 107 11.73 17.51 8.27
N ALA A 108 10.75 17.70 7.39
CA ALA A 108 10.34 19.02 6.94
C ALA A 108 9.55 19.81 7.98
N LEU A 109 8.83 19.13 8.88
CA LEU A 109 7.85 19.73 9.78
C LEU A 109 8.22 19.63 11.27
N LEU A 110 9.09 18.70 11.62
CA LEU A 110 9.42 18.37 13.02
C LEU A 110 10.92 18.41 13.27
N ASN A 111 11.28 18.61 14.55
CA ASN A 111 12.64 18.44 15.04
C ASN A 111 12.77 17.08 15.74
N PRO A 112 13.98 16.48 15.78
CA PRO A 112 14.22 15.29 16.60
C PRO A 112 13.76 15.49 18.05
N GLY A 113 13.05 14.47 18.59
CA GLY A 113 12.47 14.53 19.94
C GLY A 113 11.04 15.11 20.00
N ASP A 114 10.55 15.72 18.94
CA ASP A 114 9.15 16.17 18.90
C ASP A 114 8.18 14.99 19.06
N THR A 115 7.03 15.25 19.68
CA THR A 115 6.01 14.23 19.90
C THR A 115 5.15 14.06 18.64
N ILE A 116 4.91 12.81 18.26
CA ILE A 116 3.96 12.40 17.20
C ILE A 116 2.92 11.46 17.79
N LEU A 117 1.70 11.49 17.25
CA LEU A 117 0.61 10.56 17.60
C LEU A 117 0.24 9.76 16.35
N GLY A 118 0.49 8.46 16.35
CA GLY A 118 0.25 7.58 15.20
C GLY A 118 -0.45 6.28 15.59
N MET A 119 -1.02 5.59 14.61
CA MET A 119 -1.66 4.29 14.83
C MET A 119 -0.65 3.21 15.19
N SER A 120 -0.93 2.45 16.25
CA SER A 120 -0.10 1.30 16.66
C SER A 120 0.04 0.27 15.54
N LEU A 121 1.25 -0.28 15.42
CA LEU A 121 1.53 -1.37 14.46
C LEU A 121 0.62 -2.58 14.69
N ASP A 122 0.40 -2.95 15.95
CA ASP A 122 -0.43 -4.10 16.34
C ASP A 122 -1.92 -3.87 16.06
N HIS A 123 -2.32 -2.62 15.89
CA HIS A 123 -3.69 -2.22 15.55
C HIS A 123 -3.87 -1.82 14.07
N GLY A 124 -2.88 -2.10 13.23
CA GLY A 124 -2.95 -1.88 11.79
C GLY A 124 -2.23 -0.64 11.28
N GLY A 125 -1.45 0.06 12.11
CA GLY A 125 -0.58 1.15 11.65
C GLY A 125 0.57 0.66 10.75
N HIS A 126 1.33 1.60 10.21
CA HIS A 126 2.55 1.31 9.46
C HIS A 126 3.80 1.49 10.34
N LEU A 127 4.91 0.83 9.98
CA LEU A 127 6.20 1.00 10.67
C LEU A 127 6.59 2.47 10.84
N THR A 128 6.38 3.29 9.80
CA THR A 128 6.71 4.72 9.81
C THR A 128 5.73 5.60 10.60
N HIS A 129 4.72 5.02 11.27
CA HIS A 129 3.80 5.74 12.15
C HIS A 129 4.25 5.76 13.62
N GLY A 130 5.55 5.62 13.88
CA GLY A 130 6.13 5.71 15.21
C GLY A 130 6.54 4.36 15.82
N ALA A 131 6.63 3.27 15.03
CA ALA A 131 7.11 2.00 15.57
C ALA A 131 8.56 2.11 16.08
N LYS A 132 8.85 1.58 17.27
CA LYS A 132 10.14 1.72 17.96
C LYS A 132 11.35 1.25 17.13
N VAL A 133 11.17 0.27 16.29
CA VAL A 133 12.25 -0.28 15.42
C VAL A 133 12.52 0.59 14.19
N ASN A 134 11.59 1.48 13.83
CA ASN A 134 11.66 2.34 12.66
C ASN A 134 12.29 3.70 13.00
N PHE A 135 12.78 4.44 11.98
CA PHE A 135 13.31 5.78 12.16
C PHE A 135 12.32 6.71 12.88
N SER A 136 11.03 6.60 12.58
CA SER A 136 9.98 7.43 13.17
C SER A 136 9.87 7.27 14.69
N GLY A 137 10.04 6.05 15.20
CA GLY A 137 10.09 5.80 16.65
C GLY A 137 11.46 6.00 17.29
N LYS A 138 12.53 6.16 16.48
CA LYS A 138 13.88 6.44 16.98
C LYS A 138 14.18 7.93 17.08
N PHE A 139 13.69 8.73 16.13
CA PHE A 139 13.93 10.17 16.09
C PHE A 139 12.86 10.99 16.83
N PHE A 140 11.64 10.48 16.95
CA PHE A 140 10.50 11.18 17.52
C PHE A 140 9.93 10.45 18.74
N LYS A 141 9.32 11.22 19.66
CA LYS A 141 8.59 10.66 20.79
C LYS A 141 7.22 10.19 20.29
N ALA A 142 7.11 8.90 19.97
CA ALA A 142 5.89 8.33 19.44
C ALA A 142 4.91 7.95 20.55
N VAL A 143 3.71 8.54 20.51
CA VAL A 143 2.52 8.10 21.23
C VAL A 143 1.64 7.34 20.24
N GLN A 144 0.97 6.28 20.69
CA GLN A 144 0.22 5.41 19.80
C GLN A 144 -1.24 5.31 20.18
N TYR A 145 -2.14 5.45 19.21
CA TYR A 145 -3.56 5.17 19.35
C TYR A 145 -3.91 3.85 18.67
N GLY A 146 -5.10 3.34 18.95
CA GLY A 146 -5.52 2.04 18.43
C GLY A 146 -6.97 1.97 18.01
N ILE A 147 -7.46 0.76 18.02
CA ILE A 147 -8.85 0.39 17.76
C ILE A 147 -9.50 -0.10 19.07
N VAL A 148 -10.81 -0.01 19.14
CA VAL A 148 -11.61 -0.68 20.18
C VAL A 148 -11.52 -2.18 19.94
N ALA A 149 -10.99 -2.93 20.89
CA ALA A 149 -10.66 -4.35 20.72
C ALA A 149 -11.88 -5.22 20.40
N GLU A 150 -13.02 -4.90 21.01
CA GLU A 150 -14.29 -5.63 20.86
C GLU A 150 -14.90 -5.45 19.47
N THR A 151 -14.75 -4.27 18.89
CA THR A 151 -15.39 -3.92 17.62
C THR A 151 -14.43 -3.93 16.43
N GLY A 152 -13.12 -3.82 16.68
CA GLY A 152 -12.11 -3.64 15.66
C GLY A 152 -12.19 -2.28 14.94
N ILE A 153 -12.91 -1.30 15.49
CA ILE A 153 -13.11 0.04 14.93
C ILE A 153 -12.13 1.03 15.57
N LEU A 154 -11.66 2.00 14.79
CA LEU A 154 -10.76 3.05 15.24
C LEU A 154 -11.37 3.81 16.45
N ASP A 155 -10.59 3.93 17.52
CA ASP A 155 -10.98 4.63 18.74
C ASP A 155 -10.66 6.12 18.65
N TYR A 156 -11.57 6.88 18.07
CA TYR A 156 -11.40 8.35 17.92
C TYR A 156 -11.41 9.09 19.26
N ASP A 157 -12.09 8.58 20.27
CA ASP A 157 -12.10 9.20 21.59
C ASP A 157 -10.74 9.00 22.27
N GLN A 158 -10.10 7.86 22.06
CA GLN A 158 -8.72 7.64 22.47
C GLN A 158 -7.77 8.60 21.72
N VAL A 159 -7.94 8.78 20.41
CA VAL A 159 -7.11 9.73 19.62
C VAL A 159 -7.21 11.12 20.21
N GLU A 160 -8.42 11.61 20.48
CA GLU A 160 -8.66 12.93 21.03
C GLU A 160 -8.07 13.09 22.42
N ARG A 161 -8.31 12.13 23.31
CA ARG A 161 -7.74 12.13 24.68
C ARG A 161 -6.21 12.16 24.66
N LEU A 162 -5.58 11.29 23.87
CA LEU A 162 -4.12 11.24 23.75
C LEU A 162 -3.54 12.52 23.12
N ALA A 163 -4.25 13.12 22.16
CA ALA A 163 -3.86 14.39 21.56
C ALA A 163 -3.84 15.52 22.59
N HIS A 164 -4.84 15.63 23.45
CA HIS A 164 -4.88 16.62 24.52
C HIS A 164 -3.88 16.38 25.63
N GLU A 165 -3.65 15.11 26.00
CA GLU A 165 -2.71 14.71 27.05
C GLU A 165 -1.26 14.95 26.65
N HIS A 166 -0.88 14.53 25.43
CA HIS A 166 0.51 14.51 24.99
C HIS A 166 0.91 15.70 24.11
N ARG A 167 -0.06 16.50 23.62
CA ARG A 167 0.14 17.66 22.76
C ARG A 167 1.13 17.40 21.62
N PRO A 168 0.91 16.35 20.78
CA PRO A 168 1.81 16.06 19.69
C PRO A 168 1.86 17.23 18.70
N LYS A 169 3.01 17.45 18.07
CA LYS A 169 3.14 18.43 16.97
C LYS A 169 2.54 17.92 15.67
N MET A 170 2.38 16.59 15.55
CA MET A 170 1.81 15.95 14.36
C MET A 170 0.95 14.75 14.76
N ILE A 171 -0.24 14.67 14.20
CA ILE A 171 -1.08 13.48 14.19
C ILE A 171 -0.89 12.78 12.84
N VAL A 172 -0.55 11.50 12.87
CA VAL A 172 -0.37 10.64 11.70
C VAL A 172 -1.56 9.73 11.58
N ALA A 173 -2.38 9.93 10.56
CA ALA A 173 -3.52 9.09 10.24
C ALA A 173 -3.22 8.22 9.01
N GLY A 174 -3.89 7.07 8.90
CA GLY A 174 -3.65 6.08 7.86
C GLY A 174 -3.32 4.71 8.43
N PHE A 175 -3.27 3.71 7.58
CA PHE A 175 -3.16 2.32 8.02
C PHE A 175 -2.48 1.41 6.99
N SER A 176 -2.07 0.24 7.46
CA SER A 176 -1.63 -0.90 6.66
C SER A 176 -2.59 -2.10 6.75
N ALA A 177 -3.37 -2.18 7.83
CA ALA A 177 -4.22 -3.33 8.12
C ALA A 177 -5.51 -2.91 8.86
N TYR A 178 -6.30 -2.01 8.26
CA TYR A 178 -7.58 -1.57 8.78
C TYR A 178 -8.64 -1.62 7.66
N SER A 179 -9.79 -2.20 7.94
CA SER A 179 -10.77 -2.56 6.91
C SER A 179 -11.92 -1.55 6.75
N ARG A 180 -12.01 -0.52 7.58
CA ARG A 180 -13.14 0.42 7.55
C ARG A 180 -12.74 1.79 7.01
N VAL A 181 -13.74 2.61 6.72
CA VAL A 181 -13.53 4.00 6.35
C VAL A 181 -12.98 4.80 7.53
N ILE A 182 -12.03 5.69 7.25
CA ILE A 182 -11.53 6.67 8.21
C ILE A 182 -12.26 8.00 8.03
N ASP A 183 -12.67 8.59 9.13
CA ASP A 183 -13.25 9.95 9.19
C ASP A 183 -12.10 10.99 9.26
N TRP A 184 -11.71 11.50 8.10
CA TRP A 184 -10.67 12.52 7.99
C TRP A 184 -11.05 13.85 8.64
N ALA A 185 -12.34 14.20 8.63
CA ALA A 185 -12.83 15.43 9.23
C ALA A 185 -12.66 15.39 10.75
N ARG A 186 -12.94 14.25 11.39
CA ARG A 186 -12.71 14.06 12.82
C ARG A 186 -11.23 14.17 13.20
N PHE A 187 -10.32 13.56 12.42
CA PHE A 187 -8.89 13.75 12.62
C PHE A 187 -8.46 15.21 12.47
N ARG A 188 -9.02 15.95 11.47
CA ARG A 188 -8.72 17.37 11.30
C ARG A 188 -9.20 18.18 12.51
N ALA A 189 -10.41 17.96 12.99
CA ALA A 189 -10.94 18.65 14.17
C ALA A 189 -10.07 18.42 15.43
N ILE A 190 -9.63 17.18 15.65
CA ILE A 190 -8.73 16.84 16.77
C ILE A 190 -7.39 17.57 16.60
N ALA A 191 -6.78 17.54 15.40
CA ALA A 191 -5.51 18.22 15.16
C ALA A 191 -5.63 19.74 15.35
N ASP A 192 -6.72 20.37 14.89
CA ASP A 192 -6.97 21.80 15.07
C ASP A 192 -7.13 22.18 16.55
N SER A 193 -7.79 21.34 17.34
CA SER A 193 -8.02 21.60 18.78
C SER A 193 -6.72 21.74 19.60
N ILE A 194 -5.60 21.20 19.10
CA ILE A 194 -4.29 21.25 19.76
C ILE A 194 -3.22 22.00 18.95
N GLY A 195 -3.56 22.50 17.75
CA GLY A 195 -2.63 23.19 16.85
C GLY A 195 -1.58 22.27 16.23
N ALA A 196 -1.89 20.98 16.03
CA ALA A 196 -0.99 20.00 15.41
C ALA A 196 -1.15 19.94 13.89
N TYR A 197 -0.09 19.52 13.20
CA TYR A 197 -0.20 19.10 11.80
C TYR A 197 -1.01 17.80 11.70
N LEU A 198 -1.89 17.72 10.69
CA LEU A 198 -2.50 16.47 10.27
C LEU A 198 -1.74 15.93 9.06
N PHE A 199 -1.03 14.84 9.24
CA PHE A 199 -0.36 14.09 8.21
C PHE A 199 -1.14 12.79 7.93
N VAL A 200 -1.50 12.54 6.66
CA VAL A 200 -2.20 11.32 6.26
C VAL A 200 -1.33 10.48 5.34
N ASP A 201 -1.09 9.24 5.73
CA ASP A 201 -0.51 8.19 4.87
C ASP A 201 -1.65 7.35 4.28
N MET A 202 -2.01 7.63 3.02
CA MET A 202 -3.09 6.93 2.33
C MET A 202 -2.62 5.75 1.46
N ALA A 203 -1.40 5.26 1.66
CA ALA A 203 -0.75 4.31 0.76
C ALA A 203 -1.60 3.10 0.40
N HIS A 204 -2.33 2.53 1.36
CA HIS A 204 -3.14 1.33 1.11
C HIS A 204 -4.38 1.61 0.26
N VAL A 205 -4.98 2.78 0.38
CA VAL A 205 -6.25 3.11 -0.28
C VAL A 205 -6.13 4.15 -1.40
N ALA A 206 -4.91 4.51 -1.80
CA ALA A 206 -4.67 5.57 -2.78
C ALA A 206 -5.41 5.35 -4.12
N GLY A 207 -5.44 4.12 -4.64
CA GLY A 207 -6.20 3.80 -5.85
C GLY A 207 -7.71 3.96 -5.67
N LEU A 208 -8.24 3.58 -4.50
CA LEU A 208 -9.65 3.74 -4.17
C LEU A 208 -10.03 5.22 -4.00
N ILE A 209 -9.13 6.02 -3.44
CA ILE A 209 -9.29 7.48 -3.31
C ILE A 209 -9.25 8.14 -4.68
N ALA A 210 -8.27 7.78 -5.52
CA ALA A 210 -8.12 8.30 -6.88
C ALA A 210 -9.38 8.09 -7.74
N SER A 211 -10.08 6.99 -7.53
CA SER A 211 -11.30 6.63 -8.25
C SER A 211 -12.59 7.11 -7.57
N GLY A 212 -12.51 7.78 -6.42
CA GLY A 212 -13.67 8.24 -5.65
C GLY A 212 -14.45 7.13 -4.92
N VAL A 213 -13.87 5.93 -4.78
CA VAL A 213 -14.48 4.79 -4.06
C VAL A 213 -14.24 4.88 -2.55
N TYR A 214 -13.20 5.61 -2.12
CA TYR A 214 -12.85 5.84 -0.72
C TYR A 214 -12.68 7.35 -0.48
N PRO A 215 -12.99 7.87 0.73
CA PRO A 215 -12.92 9.31 1.01
C PRO A 215 -11.51 9.89 0.82
N ASN A 216 -11.42 11.06 0.18
CA ASN A 216 -10.16 11.74 -0.09
C ASN A 216 -9.70 12.57 1.13
N PRO A 217 -8.48 12.33 1.68
CA PRO A 217 -7.95 13.09 2.81
C PRO A 217 -7.37 14.46 2.43
N VAL A 218 -7.06 14.72 1.16
CA VAL A 218 -6.35 15.94 0.72
C VAL A 218 -7.03 17.24 1.19
N PRO A 219 -8.37 17.38 1.18
CA PRO A 219 -9.01 18.59 1.69
C PRO A 219 -8.83 18.84 3.18
N PHE A 220 -8.54 17.81 3.97
CA PHE A 220 -8.48 17.86 5.44
C PHE A 220 -7.04 17.93 5.96
N ALA A 221 -6.10 17.24 5.30
CA ALA A 221 -4.72 17.11 5.77
C ALA A 221 -3.85 18.30 5.39
N ASP A 222 -2.82 18.58 6.19
CA ASP A 222 -1.77 19.54 5.84
C ASP A 222 -0.83 18.93 4.78
N VAL A 223 -0.62 17.62 4.88
CA VAL A 223 0.17 16.83 3.94
C VAL A 223 -0.37 15.41 3.85
N VAL A 224 -0.30 14.84 2.66
CA VAL A 224 -0.69 13.46 2.37
C VAL A 224 0.48 12.77 1.68
N THR A 225 0.78 11.55 2.08
CA THR A 225 1.72 10.69 1.36
C THR A 225 1.05 9.43 0.86
N THR A 226 1.64 8.83 -0.13
CA THR A 226 1.25 7.50 -0.59
C THR A 226 2.42 6.74 -1.23
N THR A 227 2.27 5.43 -1.32
CA THR A 227 3.00 4.61 -2.29
C THR A 227 2.26 4.60 -3.63
N THR A 228 2.95 4.23 -4.70
CA THR A 228 2.36 4.20 -6.05
C THR A 228 2.01 2.79 -6.55
N HIS A 229 2.37 1.73 -5.80
CA HIS A 229 2.38 0.33 -6.28
C HIS A 229 1.32 -0.59 -5.64
N LYS A 230 0.44 -0.09 -4.77
CA LYS A 230 -0.60 -0.90 -4.11
C LYS A 230 -1.93 -0.83 -4.91
N THR A 231 -3.00 -0.32 -4.30
CA THR A 231 -4.26 -0.11 -5.01
C THR A 231 -4.14 0.83 -6.22
N LEU A 232 -3.14 1.73 -6.23
CA LEU A 232 -2.87 2.64 -7.35
C LEU A 232 -2.23 1.95 -8.57
N ARG A 233 -1.74 0.72 -8.42
CA ARG A 233 -1.27 -0.16 -9.51
C ARG A 233 -0.12 0.40 -10.36
N GLY A 234 0.72 1.27 -9.79
CA GLY A 234 1.87 1.87 -10.45
C GLY A 234 3.20 1.17 -10.11
N PRO A 235 4.34 1.80 -10.48
CA PRO A 235 5.66 1.33 -10.09
C PRO A 235 5.88 1.48 -8.59
N ARG A 236 6.85 0.75 -8.03
CA ARG A 236 7.26 0.96 -6.64
C ARG A 236 7.88 2.34 -6.48
N GLY A 237 7.30 3.15 -5.59
CA GLY A 237 7.72 4.52 -5.34
C GLY A 237 6.84 5.20 -4.30
N GLY A 238 7.16 6.45 -3.98
CA GLY A 238 6.41 7.31 -3.08
C GLY A 238 5.92 8.60 -3.76
N LEU A 239 5.01 9.29 -3.11
CA LEU A 239 4.40 10.55 -3.55
C LEU A 239 4.04 11.39 -2.33
N ILE A 240 4.27 12.69 -2.40
CA ILE A 240 3.81 13.67 -1.41
C ILE A 240 2.83 14.61 -2.08
N LEU A 241 1.69 14.84 -1.45
CA LEU A 241 0.62 15.73 -1.90
C LEU A 241 0.29 16.73 -0.79
N ALA A 242 -0.14 17.92 -1.17
CA ALA A 242 -0.63 18.90 -0.20
C ALA A 242 -1.69 19.83 -0.78
N ARG A 243 -2.50 20.40 0.12
CA ARG A 243 -3.38 21.54 -0.17
C ARG A 243 -2.55 22.82 -0.39
N PRO A 244 -3.15 23.94 -0.84
CA PRO A 244 -2.41 25.18 -1.08
C PRO A 244 -1.71 25.70 0.19
N HIS A 245 -0.36 25.71 0.20
CA HIS A 245 0.46 26.28 1.27
C HIS A 245 1.92 26.44 0.80
N ALA A 246 2.25 27.60 0.23
CA ALA A 246 3.54 27.82 -0.45
C ALA A 246 4.78 27.48 0.41
N ASP A 247 4.76 27.80 1.72
CA ASP A 247 5.93 27.53 2.58
C ASP A 247 6.09 26.03 2.88
N LEU A 248 4.99 25.29 3.04
CA LEU A 248 5.07 23.83 3.21
C LEU A 248 5.59 23.17 1.93
N HIS A 249 5.15 23.62 0.75
CA HIS A 249 5.62 23.08 -0.53
C HIS A 249 7.15 23.26 -0.69
N LYS A 250 7.69 24.42 -0.30
CA LYS A 250 9.14 24.68 -0.31
C LYS A 250 9.87 23.75 0.66
N LYS A 251 9.34 23.57 1.87
CA LYS A 251 9.92 22.66 2.88
C LYS A 251 9.96 21.23 2.40
N PHE A 252 8.86 20.73 1.80
CA PHE A 252 8.81 19.37 1.27
C PHE A 252 9.79 19.18 0.12
N ASN A 253 9.85 20.11 -0.84
CA ASN A 253 10.81 20.04 -1.93
C ASN A 253 12.25 20.05 -1.40
N SER A 254 12.59 20.97 -0.52
CA SER A 254 13.93 21.07 0.07
C SER A 254 14.31 19.83 0.89
N MET A 255 13.35 19.21 1.56
CA MET A 255 13.61 18.02 2.36
C MET A 255 13.73 16.75 1.48
N VAL A 256 12.98 16.65 0.40
CA VAL A 256 13.18 15.55 -0.56
C VAL A 256 14.54 15.71 -1.22
N PHE A 257 14.80 16.85 -1.83
CA PHE A 257 16.10 17.17 -2.45
C PHE A 257 16.51 18.60 -2.08
N PRO A 258 17.68 18.80 -1.52
CA PRO A 258 18.78 17.85 -1.23
C PRO A 258 18.70 17.17 0.15
N GLY A 259 17.61 17.30 0.90
CA GLY A 259 17.52 16.93 2.32
C GLY A 259 17.80 15.45 2.61
N ILE A 260 17.12 14.53 1.92
CA ILE A 260 17.25 13.08 2.17
C ILE A 260 17.53 12.23 0.91
N GLN A 261 17.40 12.83 -0.29
CA GLN A 261 17.67 12.17 -1.57
C GLN A 261 18.63 13.01 -2.41
N GLY A 262 19.36 12.36 -3.35
CA GLY A 262 20.10 12.95 -4.44
C GLY A 262 19.36 12.84 -5.75
N GLY A 263 19.99 12.25 -6.79
CA GLY A 263 19.40 12.10 -8.11
C GLY A 263 18.10 11.30 -8.09
N PRO A 264 17.01 11.83 -8.65
CA PRO A 264 15.73 11.14 -8.72
C PRO A 264 15.78 9.99 -9.73
N LEU A 265 14.93 8.99 -9.54
CA LEU A 265 14.81 7.83 -10.43
C LEU A 265 13.88 8.18 -11.59
N MET A 266 14.43 8.74 -12.69
CA MET A 266 13.62 9.30 -13.78
C MET A 266 12.80 8.24 -14.52
N HIS A 267 13.29 7.00 -14.63
CA HIS A 267 12.54 5.86 -15.17
C HIS A 267 11.34 5.48 -14.29
N VAL A 268 11.47 5.58 -12.96
CA VAL A 268 10.35 5.35 -12.03
C VAL A 268 9.34 6.51 -12.11
N ILE A 269 9.80 7.74 -12.22
CA ILE A 269 8.93 8.93 -12.38
C ILE A 269 8.13 8.83 -13.68
N ALA A 270 8.75 8.43 -14.78
CA ALA A 270 8.05 8.16 -16.03
C ALA A 270 6.98 7.07 -15.88
N ALA A 271 7.32 5.99 -15.19
CA ALA A 271 6.36 4.91 -14.88
C ALA A 271 5.21 5.39 -13.97
N LYS A 272 5.46 6.30 -13.01
CA LYS A 272 4.41 6.99 -12.23
C LYS A 272 3.50 7.81 -13.15
N ALA A 273 4.07 8.55 -14.11
CA ALA A 273 3.29 9.33 -15.06
C ALA A 273 2.34 8.45 -15.89
N VAL A 274 2.79 7.27 -16.32
CA VAL A 274 1.94 6.28 -17.01
C VAL A 274 0.83 5.79 -16.08
N ALA A 275 1.17 5.33 -14.88
CA ALA A 275 0.21 4.77 -13.94
C ALA A 275 -0.87 5.79 -13.53
N PHE A 276 -0.50 7.06 -13.35
CA PHE A 276 -1.45 8.12 -13.03
C PHE A 276 -2.39 8.41 -14.21
N LEU A 277 -1.91 8.33 -15.46
CA LEU A 277 -2.77 8.45 -16.63
C LEU A 277 -3.75 7.28 -16.72
N GLU A 278 -3.31 6.05 -16.44
CA GLU A 278 -4.20 4.88 -16.36
C GLU A 278 -5.26 5.05 -15.26
N ALA A 279 -4.85 5.60 -14.09
CA ALA A 279 -5.77 5.83 -12.97
C ALA A 279 -6.79 6.95 -13.24
N LEU A 280 -6.51 7.86 -14.16
CA LEU A 280 -7.44 8.89 -14.62
C LEU A 280 -8.50 8.36 -15.61
N GLN A 281 -8.35 7.14 -16.13
CA GLN A 281 -9.30 6.57 -17.08
C GLN A 281 -10.55 6.04 -16.35
N PRO A 282 -11.72 6.05 -17.00
CA PRO A 282 -12.98 5.53 -16.41
C PRO A 282 -12.90 4.07 -15.96
N GLU A 283 -12.12 3.25 -16.66
CA GLU A 283 -11.91 1.83 -16.38
C GLU A 283 -11.27 1.60 -15.02
N PHE A 284 -10.46 2.53 -14.55
CA PHE A 284 -9.84 2.44 -13.23
C PHE A 284 -10.86 2.59 -12.09
N LYS A 285 -11.92 3.37 -12.32
CA LYS A 285 -13.04 3.46 -11.37
C LYS A 285 -13.80 2.13 -11.27
N LEU A 286 -14.04 1.48 -12.41
CA LEU A 286 -14.67 0.16 -12.46
C LEU A 286 -13.81 -0.88 -11.76
N TYR A 287 -12.49 -0.87 -12.03
CA TYR A 287 -11.52 -1.71 -11.34
C TYR A 287 -11.57 -1.52 -9.82
N SER A 288 -11.52 -0.29 -9.34
CA SER A 288 -11.51 0.03 -7.90
C SER A 288 -12.81 -0.40 -7.21
N ALA A 289 -13.95 -0.21 -7.86
CA ALA A 289 -15.23 -0.70 -7.34
C ALA A 289 -15.25 -2.23 -7.26
N GLN A 290 -14.72 -2.92 -8.27
CA GLN A 290 -14.61 -4.38 -8.28
C GLN A 290 -13.67 -4.89 -7.19
N VAL A 291 -12.57 -4.18 -6.90
CA VAL A 291 -11.67 -4.53 -5.77
C VAL A 291 -12.43 -4.60 -4.45
N VAL A 292 -13.29 -3.62 -4.17
CA VAL A 292 -14.09 -3.59 -2.94
C VAL A 292 -15.20 -4.67 -2.96
N ALA A 293 -15.86 -4.87 -4.11
CA ALA A 293 -16.87 -5.91 -4.28
C ALA A 293 -16.29 -7.31 -4.02
N ASN A 294 -15.12 -7.59 -4.56
CA ASN A 294 -14.40 -8.83 -4.35
C ASN A 294 -14.04 -9.06 -2.86
N ALA A 295 -13.55 -8.04 -2.18
CA ALA A 295 -13.22 -8.13 -0.75
C ALA A 295 -14.48 -8.43 0.09
N ARG A 296 -15.60 -7.79 -0.20
CA ARG A 296 -16.89 -8.03 0.46
C ARG A 296 -17.42 -9.44 0.18
N ALA A 297 -17.32 -9.91 -1.06
CA ALA A 297 -17.73 -11.26 -1.43
C ALA A 297 -16.95 -12.33 -0.64
N MET A 298 -15.63 -12.16 -0.52
CA MET A 298 -14.80 -13.06 0.28
C MET A 298 -15.16 -13.04 1.77
N THR A 299 -15.34 -11.85 2.36
CA THR A 299 -15.72 -11.76 3.79
C THR A 299 -17.07 -12.41 4.08
N SER A 300 -18.04 -12.26 3.18
CA SER A 300 -19.36 -12.89 3.32
C SER A 300 -19.26 -14.42 3.37
N VAL A 301 -18.50 -15.02 2.44
CA VAL A 301 -18.31 -16.49 2.40
C VAL A 301 -17.57 -16.98 3.66
N LEU A 302 -16.49 -16.31 4.06
CA LEU A 302 -15.72 -16.70 5.24
C LEU A 302 -16.55 -16.62 6.52
N GLN A 303 -17.39 -15.60 6.67
CA GLN A 303 -18.34 -15.50 7.80
C GLN A 303 -19.37 -16.63 7.80
N GLN A 304 -19.94 -16.97 6.63
CA GLN A 304 -20.86 -18.12 6.50
C GLN A 304 -20.17 -19.45 6.84
N ARG A 305 -18.85 -19.55 6.62
CA ARG A 305 -18.01 -20.69 7.02
C ARG A 305 -17.59 -20.64 8.49
N GLY A 306 -18.11 -19.69 9.28
CA GLY A 306 -17.83 -19.56 10.71
C GLY A 306 -16.47 -18.96 11.06
N TYR A 307 -15.87 -18.18 10.14
CA TYR A 307 -14.66 -17.40 10.40
C TYR A 307 -15.02 -16.00 10.86
N LYS A 308 -14.26 -15.48 11.81
CA LYS A 308 -14.42 -14.13 12.32
C LYS A 308 -13.60 -13.14 11.46
N ILE A 309 -14.27 -12.11 10.98
CA ILE A 309 -13.65 -10.98 10.28
C ILE A 309 -13.52 -9.83 11.27
N VAL A 310 -12.30 -9.31 11.47
CA VAL A 310 -12.08 -8.15 12.33
C VAL A 310 -12.91 -6.98 11.82
N SER A 311 -13.56 -6.23 12.71
CA SER A 311 -14.53 -5.18 12.44
C SER A 311 -15.82 -5.64 11.71
N GLY A 312 -16.08 -6.96 11.61
CA GLY A 312 -17.30 -7.49 11.04
C GLY A 312 -17.44 -7.36 9.51
N GLY A 313 -16.36 -7.01 8.78
CA GLY A 313 -16.36 -6.89 7.33
C GLY A 313 -15.37 -5.88 6.79
N THR A 314 -15.59 -5.38 5.56
CA THR A 314 -14.70 -4.42 4.93
C THR A 314 -15.42 -3.36 4.10
N ASP A 315 -14.86 -2.15 4.08
CA ASP A 315 -15.27 -1.03 3.23
C ASP A 315 -14.21 -0.70 2.17
N ASN A 316 -13.10 -1.44 2.13
CA ASN A 316 -11.99 -1.20 1.22
C ASN A 316 -11.48 -2.50 0.57
N HIS A 317 -10.21 -2.55 0.19
CA HIS A 317 -9.58 -3.64 -0.56
C HIS A 317 -9.06 -4.79 0.30
N LEU A 318 -9.08 -4.67 1.61
CA LEU A 318 -8.51 -5.67 2.52
C LEU A 318 -9.45 -6.00 3.68
N PHE A 319 -9.18 -7.13 4.31
CA PHE A 319 -9.76 -7.51 5.60
C PHE A 319 -8.78 -8.35 6.41
N LEU A 320 -9.04 -8.44 7.72
CA LEU A 320 -8.30 -9.29 8.63
C LEU A 320 -9.16 -10.48 9.03
N LEU A 321 -8.64 -11.68 8.82
CA LEU A 321 -9.23 -12.95 9.26
C LEU A 321 -8.68 -13.28 10.64
N ASP A 322 -9.56 -13.37 11.64
CA ASP A 322 -9.23 -13.75 13.02
C ASP A 322 -9.32 -15.27 13.16
N LEU A 323 -8.22 -15.89 13.57
CA LEU A 323 -8.08 -17.34 13.72
C LEU A 323 -7.95 -17.78 15.19
N ILE A 324 -8.14 -16.85 16.16
CA ILE A 324 -7.99 -17.17 17.59
C ILE A 324 -8.95 -18.31 17.98
N ASP A 325 -10.24 -18.17 17.67
CA ASP A 325 -11.28 -19.13 18.04
C ASP A 325 -11.13 -20.49 17.32
N LYS A 326 -10.45 -20.51 16.20
CA LYS A 326 -10.11 -21.73 15.44
C LYS A 326 -8.83 -22.41 15.97
N ASN A 327 -8.13 -21.78 16.91
CA ASN A 327 -6.83 -22.22 17.43
C ASN A 327 -5.78 -22.48 16.34
N ILE A 328 -5.84 -21.72 15.25
CA ILE A 328 -4.88 -21.76 14.13
C ILE A 328 -3.91 -20.57 14.29
N THR A 329 -2.61 -20.82 14.06
CA THR A 329 -1.64 -19.71 14.03
C THR A 329 -1.64 -19.05 12.66
N GLY A 330 -1.38 -17.74 12.60
CA GLY A 330 -1.17 -17.05 11.33
C GLY A 330 -0.02 -17.65 10.52
N LYS A 331 1.03 -18.12 11.22
CA LYS A 331 2.19 -18.78 10.60
C LYS A 331 1.82 -20.10 9.91
N ASP A 332 1.04 -20.96 10.55
CA ASP A 332 0.64 -22.24 9.97
C ASP A 332 -0.36 -22.05 8.84
N ALA A 333 -1.30 -21.10 9.01
CA ALA A 333 -2.25 -20.71 7.96
C ALA A 333 -1.56 -20.18 6.70
N ASP A 334 -0.62 -19.26 6.86
CA ASP A 334 0.20 -18.70 5.77
C ASP A 334 0.97 -19.80 5.03
N ALA A 335 1.65 -20.70 5.77
CA ALA A 335 2.38 -21.82 5.20
C ALA A 335 1.49 -22.80 4.43
N ALA A 336 0.33 -23.16 4.97
CA ALA A 336 -0.60 -24.09 4.33
C ALA A 336 -1.21 -23.48 3.05
N LEU A 337 -1.67 -22.23 3.10
CA LEU A 337 -2.21 -21.53 1.95
C LEU A 337 -1.16 -21.33 0.85
N GLY A 338 0.09 -21.00 1.23
CA GLY A 338 1.19 -20.89 0.27
C GLY A 338 1.45 -22.19 -0.49
N ARG A 339 1.36 -23.36 0.18
CA ARG A 339 1.45 -24.67 -0.47
C ARG A 339 0.27 -24.96 -1.42
N ALA A 340 -0.88 -24.38 -1.14
CA ALA A 340 -2.06 -24.44 -2.01
C ALA A 340 -2.04 -23.39 -3.14
N HIS A 341 -0.92 -22.68 -3.33
CA HIS A 341 -0.74 -21.58 -4.29
C HIS A 341 -1.66 -20.37 -4.02
N ILE A 342 -1.98 -20.12 -2.76
CA ILE A 342 -2.71 -18.94 -2.29
C ILE A 342 -1.77 -18.14 -1.39
N THR A 343 -1.29 -17.00 -1.88
CA THR A 343 -0.31 -16.15 -1.20
C THR A 343 -1.01 -15.12 -0.33
N VAL A 344 -0.78 -15.19 0.97
CA VAL A 344 -1.32 -14.25 1.99
C VAL A 344 -0.17 -13.76 2.88
N ASN A 345 -0.45 -12.95 3.89
CA ASN A 345 0.51 -12.73 4.98
C ASN A 345 -0.16 -12.87 6.35
N LYS A 346 0.57 -13.48 7.29
CA LYS A 346 0.16 -13.47 8.70
C LYS A 346 0.10 -12.05 9.23
N ASN A 347 -0.84 -11.79 10.13
CA ASN A 347 -1.06 -10.47 10.73
C ASN A 347 -1.60 -10.61 12.15
N ALA A 348 -1.16 -9.74 13.06
CA ALA A 348 -1.77 -9.67 14.38
C ALA A 348 -3.23 -9.22 14.27
N VAL A 349 -4.06 -9.73 15.18
CA VAL A 349 -5.47 -9.33 15.34
C VAL A 349 -5.68 -8.72 16.72
N PRO A 350 -6.79 -8.00 16.97
CA PRO A 350 -7.06 -7.44 18.30
C PRO A 350 -7.00 -8.51 19.38
N ASN A 351 -6.35 -8.19 20.50
CA ASN A 351 -6.12 -9.12 21.63
C ASN A 351 -5.35 -10.39 21.24
N ASP A 352 -4.47 -10.32 20.24
CA ASP A 352 -3.70 -11.48 19.80
C ASP A 352 -2.86 -12.05 20.94
N PRO A 353 -3.08 -13.33 21.35
CA PRO A 353 -2.31 -13.94 22.43
C PRO A 353 -0.90 -14.38 22.00
N ARG A 354 -0.57 -14.28 20.71
CA ARG A 354 0.68 -14.77 20.13
C ARG A 354 1.61 -13.61 19.74
N PRO A 355 2.92 -13.81 19.77
CA PRO A 355 3.87 -12.77 19.35
C PRO A 355 3.74 -12.48 17.85
N PRO A 356 4.16 -11.29 17.36
CA PRO A 356 4.04 -10.89 15.96
C PRO A 356 4.69 -11.84 14.95
N SER A 357 5.71 -12.61 15.37
CA SER A 357 6.38 -13.61 14.51
C SER A 357 5.50 -14.84 14.21
N ILE A 358 4.47 -15.08 15.02
CA ILE A 358 3.53 -16.20 14.89
C ILE A 358 2.15 -15.68 14.47
N SER A 359 1.61 -14.70 15.22
CA SER A 359 0.30 -14.07 15.07
C SER A 359 -0.88 -15.06 15.07
N SER A 360 -2.10 -14.53 15.13
CA SER A 360 -3.35 -15.31 15.15
C SER A 360 -4.31 -14.89 14.04
N GLY A 361 -3.82 -14.26 12.98
CA GLY A 361 -4.64 -13.87 11.87
C GLY A 361 -3.91 -13.78 10.55
N LEU A 362 -4.69 -13.52 9.51
CA LEU A 362 -4.22 -13.27 8.15
C LEU A 362 -4.74 -11.91 7.68
N ARG A 363 -3.90 -11.17 6.95
CA ARG A 363 -4.36 -10.03 6.14
C ARG A 363 -4.54 -10.50 4.71
N ILE A 364 -5.73 -10.23 4.16
CA ILE A 364 -6.14 -10.65 2.82
C ILE A 364 -6.59 -9.41 2.07
N GLY A 365 -6.14 -9.25 0.82
CA GLY A 365 -6.50 -8.15 -0.05
C GLY A 365 -6.77 -8.59 -1.49
N THR A 366 -7.55 -7.81 -2.22
CA THR A 366 -8.08 -8.17 -3.53
C THR A 366 -7.55 -7.36 -4.72
N PRO A 367 -6.60 -6.41 -4.61
CA PRO A 367 -6.14 -5.64 -5.76
C PRO A 367 -5.54 -6.49 -6.88
N ALA A 368 -4.63 -7.41 -6.54
CA ALA A 368 -3.94 -8.25 -7.53
C ALA A 368 -4.89 -9.20 -8.27
N VAL A 369 -5.76 -9.91 -7.53
CA VAL A 369 -6.75 -10.80 -8.16
C VAL A 369 -7.75 -10.04 -9.03
N THR A 370 -8.11 -8.81 -8.66
CA THR A 370 -8.98 -7.97 -9.49
C THR A 370 -8.26 -7.50 -10.75
N THR A 371 -6.98 -7.13 -10.67
CA THR A 371 -6.15 -6.82 -11.85
C THR A 371 -6.06 -8.02 -12.79
N ARG A 372 -5.99 -9.22 -12.24
CA ARG A 372 -5.99 -10.48 -12.97
C ARG A 372 -7.34 -10.78 -13.67
N GLY A 373 -8.42 -10.10 -13.29
CA GLY A 373 -9.75 -10.24 -13.91
C GLY A 373 -10.77 -10.98 -13.06
N PHE A 374 -10.47 -11.35 -11.81
CA PHE A 374 -11.42 -12.00 -10.91
C PHE A 374 -12.55 -11.05 -10.54
N LYS A 375 -13.75 -11.62 -10.45
CA LYS A 375 -14.96 -10.99 -9.94
C LYS A 375 -15.49 -11.77 -8.74
N GLU A 376 -16.69 -11.43 -8.28
CA GLU A 376 -17.30 -12.05 -7.11
C GLU A 376 -17.36 -13.59 -7.17
N PRO A 377 -17.75 -14.24 -8.31
CA PRO A 377 -17.79 -15.70 -8.36
C PRO A 377 -16.42 -16.35 -8.10
N GLU A 378 -15.36 -15.85 -8.73
CA GLU A 378 -14.00 -16.36 -8.54
C GLU A 378 -13.51 -16.14 -7.11
N THR A 379 -13.78 -14.96 -6.54
CA THR A 379 -13.35 -14.64 -5.18
C THR A 379 -14.18 -15.34 -4.10
N GLN A 380 -15.45 -15.64 -4.35
CA GLN A 380 -16.24 -16.50 -3.48
C GLN A 380 -15.68 -17.93 -3.46
N GLN A 381 -15.38 -18.49 -4.64
CA GLN A 381 -14.75 -19.80 -4.74
C GLN A 381 -13.40 -19.83 -4.03
N LEU A 382 -12.59 -18.78 -4.19
CA LEU A 382 -11.31 -18.63 -3.49
C LEU A 382 -11.48 -18.59 -1.97
N ALA A 383 -12.51 -17.91 -1.47
CA ALA A 383 -12.81 -17.89 -0.03
C ALA A 383 -13.22 -19.28 0.49
N HIS A 384 -13.94 -20.09 -0.31
CA HIS A 384 -14.21 -21.48 0.03
C HIS A 384 -12.92 -22.32 0.09
N TRP A 385 -12.00 -22.17 -0.86
CA TRP A 385 -10.72 -22.87 -0.85
C TRP A 385 -9.86 -22.49 0.36
N ILE A 386 -9.83 -21.20 0.72
CA ILE A 386 -9.14 -20.73 1.94
C ILE A 386 -9.71 -21.45 3.16
N ALA A 387 -11.05 -21.47 3.31
CA ALA A 387 -11.69 -22.16 4.41
C ALA A 387 -11.44 -23.67 4.39
N ASP A 388 -11.48 -24.32 3.23
CA ASP A 388 -11.21 -25.77 3.08
C ASP A 388 -9.80 -26.14 3.55
N VAL A 389 -8.77 -25.33 3.18
CA VAL A 389 -7.39 -25.53 3.61
C VAL A 389 -7.26 -25.32 5.14
N LEU A 390 -7.88 -24.26 5.68
CA LEU A 390 -7.78 -23.94 7.10
C LEU A 390 -8.58 -24.90 8.00
N ASP A 391 -9.76 -25.36 7.56
CA ASP A 391 -10.57 -26.34 8.31
C ASP A 391 -9.91 -27.74 8.35
N HIS A 392 -8.93 -28.00 7.46
CA HIS A 392 -8.29 -29.31 7.32
C HIS A 392 -6.76 -29.19 7.23
N LEU A 393 -6.16 -28.38 8.13
CA LEU A 393 -4.72 -28.25 8.22
C LEU A 393 -4.04 -29.63 8.39
N GLY A 394 -3.07 -29.92 7.51
CA GLY A 394 -2.35 -31.20 7.50
C GLY A 394 -2.99 -32.28 6.63
N ASP A 395 -4.16 -32.07 6.02
CA ASP A 395 -4.73 -32.99 5.03
C ASP A 395 -4.12 -32.74 3.65
N GLU A 396 -3.08 -33.48 3.30
CA GLU A 396 -2.36 -33.33 2.03
C GLU A 396 -3.26 -33.57 0.81
N THR A 397 -4.22 -34.49 0.90
CA THR A 397 -5.13 -34.80 -0.21
C THR A 397 -6.01 -33.59 -0.56
N LYS A 398 -6.55 -32.94 0.46
CA LYS A 398 -7.35 -31.70 0.27
C LYS A 398 -6.50 -30.54 -0.22
N LEU A 399 -5.30 -30.40 0.31
CA LEU A 399 -4.38 -29.34 -0.09
C LEU A 399 -4.03 -29.47 -1.59
N GLU A 400 -3.63 -30.67 -2.04
CA GLU A 400 -3.30 -30.92 -3.44
C GLU A 400 -4.52 -30.74 -4.37
N ARG A 401 -5.71 -31.10 -3.93
CA ARG A 401 -6.94 -30.80 -4.68
C ARG A 401 -7.13 -29.30 -4.86
N VAL A 402 -7.07 -28.52 -3.77
CA VAL A 402 -7.21 -27.06 -3.83
C VAL A 402 -6.14 -26.44 -4.71
N ARG A 403 -4.90 -26.87 -4.57
CA ARG A 403 -3.78 -26.41 -5.42
C ARG A 403 -4.04 -26.64 -6.90
N ALA A 404 -4.54 -27.83 -7.28
CA ALA A 404 -4.87 -28.14 -8.67
C ALA A 404 -6.01 -27.26 -9.21
N GLU A 405 -7.04 -27.00 -8.39
CA GLU A 405 -8.17 -26.12 -8.71
C GLU A 405 -7.72 -24.66 -8.85
N VAL A 406 -6.85 -24.16 -7.95
CA VAL A 406 -6.22 -22.83 -8.01
C VAL A 406 -5.46 -22.66 -9.32
N MET A 407 -4.59 -23.61 -9.67
CA MET A 407 -3.82 -23.56 -10.92
C MET A 407 -4.74 -23.59 -12.15
N ALA A 408 -5.82 -24.38 -12.12
CA ALA A 408 -6.80 -24.41 -13.20
C ALA A 408 -7.53 -23.07 -13.36
N LEU A 409 -7.87 -22.40 -12.25
CA LEU A 409 -8.45 -21.05 -12.27
C LEU A 409 -7.44 -20.02 -12.80
N CYS A 410 -6.19 -20.07 -12.34
CA CYS A 410 -5.13 -19.18 -12.78
C CYS A 410 -4.93 -19.19 -14.30
N ARG A 411 -4.97 -20.36 -14.94
CA ARG A 411 -4.84 -20.51 -16.42
C ARG A 411 -5.96 -19.82 -17.20
N ARG A 412 -7.14 -19.65 -16.59
CA ARG A 412 -8.27 -18.91 -17.21
C ARG A 412 -8.09 -17.40 -17.15
N PHE A 413 -7.24 -16.93 -16.26
CA PHE A 413 -6.99 -15.52 -15.98
C PHE A 413 -5.48 -15.25 -15.92
N PRO A 414 -4.75 -15.33 -17.04
CA PRO A 414 -3.30 -15.09 -17.06
C PRO A 414 -2.99 -13.64 -16.67
N VAL A 415 -1.84 -13.44 -16.03
CA VAL A 415 -1.37 -12.09 -15.62
C VAL A 415 -0.68 -11.40 -16.78
N TYR A 416 0.15 -12.14 -17.53
CA TYR A 416 1.01 -11.58 -18.56
C TYR A 416 0.57 -11.94 -20.00
N GLY A 417 -0.51 -12.63 -20.16
CA GLY A 417 -1.30 -12.85 -21.37
C GLY A 417 -0.60 -13.57 -22.53
#